data_ecaa9b9b1ada292463c2828d245814ca
#
_entry.id   ecaa9b9b1ada292463c2828d245814ca
#
_cell.length_a   1.000
_cell.length_b   1.000
_cell.length_c   1.000
_cell.angle_alpha   90.00
_cell.angle_beta   90.00
_cell.angle_gamma   90.00
#
_symmetry.space_group_name_H-M   'P 1'
#
loop_
_entity.id
_entity.type
_entity.pdbx_description
1 polymer ?
#
loop_
_entity_poly.entity_id
_entity_poly.type
_entity_poly.pdbx_seq_one_letter_code
_entity_poly.pdbx_strand_id
1 'polypeptide(L)'
;KVGGRSCVISQSGFSGEAGYEIYLRDATLYAEDMWNAVLKAGKKHKLMVIAPAHHRRIQAGILSWGQDMDNEHNPFQCNLGYQVSLSGKGEWNKTADYVGKEALEKMKEEIQQGQKPYKLQLVGMELGGKPIEEYAPDFWLISDAKGGKPIGYITSPWYHPEKKKNIAMGYVPYEGH
;
A
#
# COMPACT_ATOMS: atom_id res chain seq x y z
N LYS A 1 -1.96 -21.71 18.09
CA LYS A 1 -2.11 -22.88 17.23
C LYS A 1 -3.44 -22.80 16.48
N VAL A 2 -3.45 -23.17 15.22
CA VAL A 2 -4.65 -23.32 14.40
C VAL A 2 -4.65 -24.76 13.87
N GLY A 3 -5.78 -25.49 13.99
CA GLY A 3 -5.85 -26.90 13.60
C GLY A 3 -4.80 -27.79 14.26
N GLY A 4 -4.34 -27.46 15.48
CA GLY A 4 -3.27 -28.16 16.19
C GLY A 4 -1.84 -27.78 15.75
N ARG A 5 -1.66 -27.01 14.68
CA ARG A 5 -0.36 -26.63 14.12
C ARG A 5 0.15 -25.31 14.72
N SER A 6 1.48 -25.20 14.85
CA SER A 6 2.14 -23.99 15.36
C SER A 6 2.12 -22.89 14.30
N CYS A 7 1.63 -21.73 14.64
CA CYS A 7 1.58 -20.57 13.74
C CYS A 7 1.69 -19.26 14.51
N VAL A 8 2.04 -18.20 13.81
CA VAL A 8 1.85 -16.82 14.25
C VAL A 8 0.59 -16.29 13.55
N ILE A 9 -0.25 -15.60 14.30
CA ILE A 9 -1.43 -14.92 13.74
C ILE A 9 -1.20 -13.42 13.96
N SER A 10 -1.25 -12.66 12.88
CA SER A 10 -1.19 -11.20 12.90
C SER A 10 -2.55 -10.64 12.54
N GLN A 11 -2.99 -9.60 13.25
CA GLN A 11 -4.14 -8.80 12.86
C GLN A 11 -3.66 -7.76 11.84
N SER A 12 -3.37 -8.23 10.66
CA SER A 12 -2.91 -7.47 9.51
C SER A 12 -3.55 -7.99 8.24
N GLY A 13 -3.37 -7.29 7.13
CA GLY A 13 -3.90 -7.69 5.84
C GLY A 13 -3.57 -6.68 4.75
N PHE A 14 -3.95 -7.01 3.53
CA PHE A 14 -3.66 -6.24 2.32
C PHE A 14 -4.92 -5.78 1.60
N SER A 15 -6.04 -5.64 2.32
CA SER A 15 -7.34 -5.26 1.76
C SER A 15 -7.94 -3.97 2.31
N GLY A 16 -7.39 -3.45 3.43
CA GLY A 16 -8.00 -2.36 4.18
C GLY A 16 -9.19 -2.77 5.04
N GLU A 17 -9.53 -4.06 5.05
CA GLU A 17 -10.60 -4.63 5.85
C GLU A 17 -10.05 -5.35 7.07
N ALA A 18 -10.88 -5.54 8.09
CA ALA A 18 -10.51 -6.34 9.25
C ALA A 18 -10.18 -7.78 8.84
N GLY A 19 -9.01 -8.24 9.18
CA GLY A 19 -8.53 -9.55 8.76
C GLY A 19 -7.35 -10.04 9.57
N TYR A 20 -6.94 -11.26 9.26
CA TYR A 20 -5.81 -11.92 9.91
C TYR A 20 -4.92 -12.59 8.87
N GLU A 21 -3.63 -12.55 9.11
CA GLU A 21 -2.64 -13.32 8.37
C GLU A 21 -2.13 -14.45 9.25
N ILE A 22 -2.08 -15.66 8.69
CA ILE A 22 -1.64 -16.88 9.40
C ILE A 22 -0.29 -17.30 8.84
N TYR A 23 0.76 -17.14 9.63
CA TYR A 23 2.12 -17.55 9.29
C TYR A 23 2.38 -18.94 9.87
N LEU A 24 2.20 -19.96 9.04
CA LEU A 24 2.35 -21.36 9.44
C LEU A 24 3.84 -21.74 9.55
N ARG A 25 4.23 -22.30 10.70
CA ARG A 25 5.55 -22.93 10.85
C ARG A 25 5.55 -24.28 10.15
N ASP A 26 6.69 -24.62 9.55
CA ASP A 26 6.86 -25.87 8.80
C ASP A 26 5.81 -26.04 7.69
N ALA A 27 5.53 -24.96 6.96
CA ALA A 27 4.46 -24.88 5.96
C ALA A 27 4.60 -25.97 4.89
N THR A 28 5.83 -26.34 4.50
CA THR A 28 6.09 -27.42 3.53
C THR A 28 5.44 -28.75 3.95
N LEU A 29 5.31 -29.00 5.25
CA LEU A 29 4.71 -30.22 5.78
C LEU A 29 3.22 -30.10 6.06
N TYR A 30 2.72 -28.91 6.40
CA TYR A 30 1.41 -28.73 7.02
C TYR A 30 0.51 -27.72 6.32
N ALA A 31 0.89 -27.19 5.16
CA ALA A 31 0.10 -26.18 4.46
C ALA A 31 -1.30 -26.70 4.08
N GLU A 32 -1.38 -27.93 3.55
CA GLU A 32 -2.64 -28.53 3.16
C GLU A 32 -3.56 -28.78 4.37
N ASP A 33 -3.01 -29.32 5.46
CA ASP A 33 -3.76 -29.53 6.71
C ASP A 33 -4.35 -28.22 7.24
N MET A 34 -3.54 -27.15 7.24
CA MET A 34 -3.97 -25.83 7.70
C MET A 34 -5.06 -25.25 6.80
N TRP A 35 -4.87 -25.31 5.48
CA TRP A 35 -5.84 -24.89 4.49
C TRP A 35 -7.19 -25.57 4.69
N ASN A 36 -7.18 -26.89 4.77
CA ASN A 36 -8.40 -27.68 4.97
C ASN A 36 -9.05 -27.40 6.33
N ALA A 37 -8.27 -27.16 7.39
CA ALA A 37 -8.79 -26.79 8.70
C ALA A 37 -9.51 -25.44 8.67
N VAL A 38 -8.93 -24.43 7.98
CA VAL A 38 -9.53 -23.11 7.82
C VAL A 38 -10.82 -23.19 7.01
N LEU A 39 -10.81 -23.88 5.86
CA LEU A 39 -12.01 -24.06 5.02
C LEU A 39 -13.12 -24.78 5.78
N LYS A 40 -12.79 -25.84 6.50
CA LYS A 40 -13.77 -26.58 7.33
C LYS A 40 -14.40 -25.69 8.40
N ALA A 41 -13.57 -24.94 9.12
CA ALA A 41 -14.07 -24.04 10.17
C ALA A 41 -14.90 -22.89 9.59
N GLY A 42 -14.51 -22.37 8.44
CA GLY A 42 -15.16 -21.25 7.76
C GLY A 42 -16.47 -21.60 7.06
N LYS A 43 -16.74 -22.89 6.79
CA LYS A 43 -17.92 -23.33 6.03
C LYS A 43 -19.24 -22.82 6.62
N LYS A 44 -19.42 -22.86 7.93
CA LYS A 44 -20.60 -22.35 8.63
C LYS A 44 -20.75 -20.82 8.56
N HIS A 45 -19.66 -20.12 8.24
CA HIS A 45 -19.61 -18.67 8.07
C HIS A 45 -19.61 -18.25 6.60
N LYS A 46 -19.87 -19.18 5.67
CA LYS A 46 -19.87 -18.93 4.22
C LYS A 46 -18.51 -18.40 3.71
N LEU A 47 -17.42 -18.86 4.31
CA LEU A 47 -16.08 -18.52 3.85
C LEU A 47 -15.91 -18.92 2.38
N MET A 48 -15.39 -18.00 1.59
CA MET A 48 -15.06 -18.21 0.18
C MET A 48 -13.56 -17.94 -0.05
N VAL A 49 -12.97 -18.73 -0.93
CA VAL A 49 -11.62 -18.49 -1.40
C VAL A 49 -11.68 -17.43 -2.50
N ILE A 50 -10.84 -16.40 -2.40
CA ILE A 50 -10.70 -15.35 -3.40
C ILE A 50 -9.22 -15.14 -3.73
N ALA A 51 -8.94 -14.51 -4.87
CA ALA A 51 -7.63 -13.95 -5.17
C ALA A 51 -7.48 -12.56 -4.53
N PRO A 52 -6.25 -12.00 -4.46
CA PRO A 52 -6.05 -10.63 -4.03
C PRO A 52 -6.92 -9.65 -4.83
N ALA A 53 -7.64 -8.77 -4.12
CA ALA A 53 -8.54 -7.81 -4.72
C ALA A 53 -7.86 -6.43 -4.83
N HIS A 54 -7.30 -6.12 -6.01
CA HIS A 54 -6.53 -4.88 -6.22
C HIS A 54 -7.33 -3.61 -5.92
N HIS A 55 -8.58 -3.54 -6.33
CA HIS A 55 -9.44 -2.39 -6.04
C HIS A 55 -9.56 -2.10 -4.53
N ARG A 56 -9.56 -3.12 -3.68
CA ARG A 56 -9.66 -2.94 -2.22
C ARG A 56 -8.41 -2.30 -1.65
N ARG A 57 -7.21 -2.83 -1.98
CA ARG A 57 -5.96 -2.25 -1.49
C ARG A 57 -5.75 -0.83 -2.00
N ILE A 58 -6.06 -0.57 -3.27
CA ILE A 58 -5.94 0.75 -3.89
C ILE A 58 -6.88 1.74 -3.21
N GLN A 59 -8.13 1.37 -2.99
CA GLN A 59 -9.10 2.19 -2.26
C GLN A 59 -8.64 2.50 -0.83
N ALA A 60 -7.98 1.55 -0.18
CA ALA A 60 -7.47 1.70 1.18
C ALA A 60 -6.12 2.44 1.24
N GLY A 61 -5.50 2.75 0.09
CA GLY A 61 -4.18 3.37 0.03
C GLY A 61 -3.04 2.43 0.46
N ILE A 62 -3.23 1.12 0.34
CA ILE A 62 -2.20 0.13 0.69
C ILE A 62 -1.26 -0.06 -0.51
N LEU A 63 0.00 0.31 -0.30
CA LEU A 63 1.04 0.27 -1.31
C LEU A 63 1.58 -1.14 -1.51
N SER A 64 1.93 -1.44 -2.75
CA SER A 64 2.64 -2.66 -3.13
C SER A 64 4.10 -2.34 -3.39
N TRP A 65 5.00 -3.06 -2.71
CA TRP A 65 6.43 -2.94 -2.95
C TRP A 65 6.82 -3.37 -4.37
N GLY A 66 7.68 -2.59 -4.99
CA GLY A 66 8.09 -2.79 -6.39
C GLY A 66 7.09 -2.28 -7.41
N GLN A 67 5.88 -1.88 -6.99
CA GLN A 67 4.87 -1.30 -7.86
C GLN A 67 4.57 0.16 -7.49
N ASP A 68 4.17 0.42 -6.25
CA ASP A 68 3.83 1.77 -5.79
C ASP A 68 4.97 2.46 -5.07
N MET A 69 5.94 1.72 -4.59
CA MET A 69 7.14 2.23 -3.93
C MET A 69 8.29 1.24 -4.07
N ASP A 70 9.51 1.74 -3.94
CA ASP A 70 10.76 0.99 -3.93
C ASP A 70 11.82 1.75 -3.12
N ASN A 71 13.10 1.39 -3.29
CA ASN A 71 14.21 2.04 -2.59
C ASN A 71 14.47 3.50 -3.00
N GLU A 72 13.89 3.95 -4.12
CA GLU A 72 14.05 5.33 -4.62
C GLU A 72 12.98 6.28 -4.02
N HIS A 73 12.02 5.72 -3.27
CA HIS A 73 10.92 6.47 -2.69
C HIS A 73 11.10 6.64 -1.18
N ASN A 74 10.90 7.86 -0.68
CA ASN A 74 10.92 8.15 0.75
C ASN A 74 9.51 8.06 1.37
N PRO A 75 9.40 7.88 2.70
CA PRO A 75 8.11 7.72 3.36
C PRO A 75 7.15 8.91 3.19
N PHE A 76 7.65 10.14 3.17
CA PHE A 76 6.81 11.33 3.00
C PHE A 76 6.21 11.40 1.61
N GLN A 77 7.01 11.10 0.59
CA GLN A 77 6.57 11.01 -0.80
C GLN A 77 5.47 9.95 -1.01
N CYS A 78 5.51 8.87 -0.23
CA CYS A 78 4.53 7.79 -0.26
C CYS A 78 3.32 8.01 0.66
N ASN A 79 3.16 9.17 1.28
CA ASN A 79 2.15 9.45 2.32
C ASN A 79 2.25 8.53 3.55
N LEU A 80 3.41 7.95 3.82
CA LEU A 80 3.68 7.10 4.99
C LEU A 80 4.39 7.87 6.12
N GLY A 81 4.43 9.19 6.04
CA GLY A 81 5.09 10.04 7.04
C GLY A 81 4.54 9.85 8.47
N TYR A 82 3.29 9.44 8.62
CA TYR A 82 2.69 9.12 9.91
C TYR A 82 3.32 7.89 10.59
N GLN A 83 3.98 7.02 9.84
CA GLN A 83 4.72 5.86 10.37
C GLN A 83 6.16 6.22 10.78
N VAL A 84 6.62 7.43 10.45
CA VAL A 84 7.98 7.87 10.75
C VAL A 84 8.01 8.50 12.13
N SER A 85 8.58 7.80 13.11
CA SER A 85 8.77 8.31 14.47
C SER A 85 10.07 9.09 14.55
N LEU A 86 9.96 10.42 14.55
CA LEU A 86 11.09 11.34 14.70
C LEU A 86 11.17 11.90 16.10
N SER A 87 12.35 12.39 16.48
CA SER A 87 12.59 13.04 17.76
C SER A 87 11.71 14.28 17.92
N GLY A 88 11.12 14.49 19.07
CA GLY A 88 10.58 15.78 19.41
C GLY A 88 9.29 15.83 20.18
N LYS A 89 8.16 15.33 19.73
CA LYS A 89 6.88 15.47 20.46
C LYS A 89 5.91 14.35 20.11
N GLY A 90 5.34 13.72 21.13
CA GLY A 90 4.24 12.77 20.98
C GLY A 90 4.52 11.43 21.66
N GLU A 91 3.50 10.60 21.69
CA GLU A 91 3.49 9.27 22.32
C GLU A 91 4.54 8.30 21.72
N TRP A 92 4.94 8.54 20.48
CA TRP A 92 5.89 7.74 19.71
C TRP A 92 7.28 8.39 19.57
N ASN A 93 7.63 9.27 20.49
CA ASN A 93 8.94 9.94 20.49
C ASN A 93 10.07 8.92 20.64
N LYS A 94 10.71 8.55 19.55
CA LYS A 94 11.89 7.69 19.54
C LYS A 94 13.15 8.53 19.62
N THR A 95 13.84 8.40 20.73
CA THR A 95 15.17 9.00 20.93
C THR A 95 16.29 8.13 20.36
N ALA A 96 16.00 6.85 20.06
CA ALA A 96 16.96 5.93 19.48
C ALA A 96 17.49 6.46 18.13
N ASP A 97 18.76 6.20 17.92
CA ASP A 97 19.39 6.46 16.63
C ASP A 97 19.13 5.31 15.65
N TYR A 98 18.95 5.61 14.37
CA TYR A 98 18.72 4.65 13.30
C TYR A 98 19.16 5.21 11.94
N VAL A 99 19.43 4.33 11.01
CA VAL A 99 19.85 4.71 9.64
C VAL A 99 18.76 5.55 8.96
N GLY A 100 19.14 6.71 8.44
CA GLY A 100 18.25 7.64 7.75
C GLY A 100 17.49 8.64 8.64
N LYS A 101 17.65 8.59 9.97
CA LYS A 101 16.96 9.51 10.90
C LYS A 101 17.23 10.98 10.57
N GLU A 102 18.48 11.37 10.44
CA GLU A 102 18.89 12.75 10.14
C GLU A 102 18.28 13.24 8.82
N ALA A 103 18.30 12.40 7.79
CA ALA A 103 17.72 12.73 6.49
C ALA A 103 16.19 12.91 6.58
N LEU A 104 15.51 12.08 7.36
CA LEU A 104 14.06 12.18 7.56
C LEU A 104 13.69 13.41 8.41
N GLU A 105 14.47 13.73 9.44
CA GLU A 105 14.29 14.94 10.26
C GLU A 105 14.42 16.19 9.40
N LYS A 106 15.50 16.29 8.62
CA LYS A 106 15.72 17.40 7.66
C LYS A 106 14.57 17.54 6.67
N MET A 107 14.15 16.44 6.05
CA MET A 107 13.05 16.45 5.09
C MET A 107 11.73 16.90 5.71
N LYS A 108 11.44 16.47 6.95
CA LYS A 108 10.25 16.93 7.68
C LYS A 108 10.29 18.43 7.97
N GLU A 109 11.45 18.95 8.37
CA GLU A 109 11.63 20.39 8.58
C GLU A 109 11.42 21.18 7.29
N GLU A 110 12.00 20.73 6.17
CA GLU A 110 11.80 21.33 4.84
C GLU A 110 10.31 21.38 4.46
N ILE A 111 9.56 20.30 4.67
CA ILE A 111 8.11 20.25 4.43
C ILE A 111 7.37 21.26 5.32
N GLN A 112 7.70 21.34 6.61
CA GLN A 112 7.10 22.27 7.56
C GLN A 112 7.37 23.74 7.21
N GLN A 113 8.47 24.03 6.51
CA GLN A 113 8.84 25.34 6.00
C GLN A 113 8.22 25.65 4.63
N GLY A 114 7.36 24.75 4.11
CA GLY A 114 6.74 24.91 2.78
C GLY A 114 7.69 24.61 1.61
N GLN A 115 8.81 23.98 1.88
CA GLN A 115 9.75 23.54 0.84
C GLN A 115 9.28 22.22 0.21
N LYS A 116 9.80 21.91 -0.98
CA LYS A 116 9.47 20.70 -1.74
C LYS A 116 10.68 19.76 -1.82
N PRO A 117 10.92 18.92 -0.78
CA PRO A 117 12.11 18.06 -0.73
C PRO A 117 12.10 16.92 -1.75
N TYR A 118 10.97 16.68 -2.41
CA TYR A 118 10.82 15.73 -3.51
C TYR A 118 9.94 16.32 -4.62
N LYS A 119 10.07 15.79 -5.83
CA LYS A 119 9.40 16.33 -7.02
C LYS A 119 7.98 15.81 -7.21
N LEU A 120 7.77 14.54 -6.91
CA LEU A 120 6.51 13.85 -7.14
C LEU A 120 6.00 13.28 -5.83
N GLN A 121 4.68 13.28 -5.65
CA GLN A 121 3.99 12.69 -4.51
C GLN A 121 2.98 11.67 -4.96
N LEU A 122 2.88 10.58 -4.22
CA LEU A 122 1.85 9.57 -4.41
C LEU A 122 0.49 10.15 -4.05
N VAL A 123 -0.48 9.94 -4.93
CA VAL A 123 -1.88 10.33 -4.73
C VAL A 123 -2.82 9.22 -5.17
N GLY A 124 -4.01 9.18 -4.58
CA GLY A 124 -5.15 8.43 -5.10
C GLY A 124 -5.88 9.25 -6.15
N MET A 125 -6.37 8.59 -7.21
CA MET A 125 -7.05 9.25 -8.29
C MET A 125 -8.20 8.42 -8.87
N GLU A 126 -9.17 9.08 -9.49
CA GLU A 126 -10.19 8.46 -10.32
C GLU A 126 -9.81 8.63 -11.79
N LEU A 127 -9.97 7.56 -12.58
CA LEU A 127 -9.66 7.57 -14.00
C LEU A 127 -10.92 7.32 -14.83
N GLY A 128 -11.01 8.00 -15.96
CA GLY A 128 -12.02 7.73 -16.97
C GLY A 128 -11.73 6.46 -17.78
N GLY A 129 -12.56 6.22 -18.80
CA GLY A 129 -12.37 5.13 -19.76
C GLY A 129 -13.12 3.85 -19.42
N LYS A 130 -12.78 2.78 -20.14
CA LYS A 130 -13.36 1.45 -19.94
C LYS A 130 -12.87 0.85 -18.62
N PRO A 131 -13.61 -0.11 -18.03
CA PRO A 131 -13.14 -0.85 -16.84
C PRO A 131 -11.74 -1.43 -17.07
N ILE A 132 -10.86 -1.24 -16.09
CA ILE A 132 -9.48 -1.76 -16.06
C ILE A 132 -9.50 -3.00 -15.20
N GLU A 133 -9.42 -4.17 -15.82
CA GLU A 133 -9.55 -5.49 -15.18
C GLU A 133 -8.30 -6.36 -15.34
N GLU A 134 -7.26 -5.80 -15.98
CA GLU A 134 -5.99 -6.47 -16.23
C GLU A 134 -4.83 -5.67 -15.64
N TYR A 135 -3.78 -6.38 -15.29
CA TYR A 135 -2.54 -5.76 -14.84
C TYR A 135 -1.92 -4.92 -15.95
N ALA A 136 -1.63 -3.66 -15.66
CA ALA A 136 -0.80 -2.84 -16.53
C ALA A 136 0.66 -3.32 -16.42
N PRO A 137 1.28 -3.80 -17.52
CA PRO A 137 2.67 -4.29 -17.46
C PRO A 137 3.67 -3.16 -17.21
N ASP A 138 3.33 -1.95 -17.62
CA ASP A 138 4.14 -0.74 -17.47
C ASP A 138 3.36 0.36 -16.78
N PHE A 139 4.05 1.33 -16.20
CA PHE A 139 3.43 2.53 -15.66
C PHE A 139 2.86 3.41 -16.76
N TRP A 140 1.65 3.91 -16.54
CA TRP A 140 1.04 4.83 -17.48
C TRP A 140 1.45 6.26 -17.19
N LEU A 141 1.91 6.97 -18.20
CA LEU A 141 2.34 8.34 -18.04
C LEU A 141 1.13 9.28 -17.88
N ILE A 142 1.28 10.23 -16.96
CA ILE A 142 0.36 11.36 -16.79
C ILE A 142 0.97 12.57 -17.49
N SER A 143 0.20 13.23 -18.35
CA SER A 143 0.63 14.44 -19.05
C SER A 143 -0.19 15.64 -18.60
N ASP A 144 0.41 16.82 -18.64
CA ASP A 144 -0.22 18.10 -18.28
C ASP A 144 -1.38 18.49 -19.23
N ALA A 145 -1.32 18.03 -20.47
CA ALA A 145 -2.36 18.19 -21.49
C ALA A 145 -2.32 17.04 -22.50
N LYS A 146 -3.34 16.94 -23.36
CA LYS A 146 -3.37 15.94 -24.43
C LYS A 146 -2.16 16.12 -25.35
N GLY A 147 -1.27 15.13 -25.36
CA GLY A 147 -0.01 15.17 -26.09
C GLY A 147 1.07 16.05 -25.43
N GLY A 148 0.85 16.49 -24.21
CA GLY A 148 1.79 17.27 -23.42
C GLY A 148 2.98 16.47 -22.87
N LYS A 149 3.85 17.14 -22.12
CA LYS A 149 5.00 16.50 -21.49
C LYS A 149 4.53 15.61 -20.33
N PRO A 150 5.16 14.46 -20.11
CA PRO A 150 4.92 13.67 -18.91
C PRO A 150 5.25 14.48 -17.65
N ILE A 151 4.31 14.52 -16.71
CA ILE A 151 4.45 15.19 -15.41
C ILE A 151 4.43 14.19 -14.25
N GLY A 152 3.97 12.97 -14.48
CA GLY A 152 3.86 11.92 -13.48
C GLY A 152 3.55 10.58 -14.11
N TYR A 153 3.16 9.61 -13.28
CA TYR A 153 2.83 8.27 -13.74
C TYR A 153 1.88 7.55 -12.77
N ILE A 154 1.09 6.63 -13.33
CA ILE A 154 0.17 5.76 -12.58
C ILE A 154 0.88 4.44 -12.30
N THR A 155 0.81 3.98 -11.05
CA THR A 155 1.45 2.74 -10.60
C THR A 155 0.46 1.59 -10.51
N SER A 156 -0.75 1.86 -10.02
CA SER A 156 -1.73 0.82 -9.68
C SER A 156 -3.14 1.23 -10.11
N PRO A 157 -3.50 1.07 -11.39
CA PRO A 157 -4.86 1.31 -11.86
C PRO A 157 -5.72 0.05 -11.71
N TRP A 158 -7.00 0.20 -11.32
CA TRP A 158 -7.96 -0.91 -11.28
C TRP A 158 -9.42 -0.43 -11.31
N TYR A 159 -10.30 -1.24 -11.85
CA TYR A 159 -11.74 -0.97 -11.81
C TYR A 159 -12.33 -1.31 -10.43
N HIS A 160 -13.09 -0.39 -9.87
CA HIS A 160 -13.82 -0.58 -8.63
C HIS A 160 -15.28 -0.93 -8.93
N PRO A 161 -15.69 -2.19 -8.73
CA PRO A 161 -17.00 -2.66 -9.20
C PRO A 161 -18.20 -1.98 -8.50
N GLU A 162 -18.09 -1.71 -7.20
CA GLU A 162 -19.16 -1.05 -6.45
C GLU A 162 -19.31 0.43 -6.81
N LYS A 163 -18.18 1.14 -6.97
CA LYS A 163 -18.16 2.55 -7.38
C LYS A 163 -18.39 2.74 -8.87
N LYS A 164 -18.29 1.68 -9.67
CA LYS A 164 -18.37 1.69 -11.13
C LYS A 164 -17.41 2.70 -11.78
N LYS A 165 -16.21 2.80 -11.23
CA LYS A 165 -15.15 3.73 -11.65
C LYS A 165 -13.80 3.05 -11.64
N ASN A 166 -12.91 3.51 -12.49
CA ASN A 166 -11.50 3.17 -12.35
C ASN A 166 -10.89 4.04 -11.24
N ILE A 167 -10.16 3.42 -10.35
CA ILE A 167 -9.36 4.07 -9.31
C ILE A 167 -7.90 3.73 -9.51
N ALA A 168 -7.01 4.60 -9.08
CA ALA A 168 -5.58 4.35 -9.20
C ALA A 168 -4.80 4.99 -8.07
N MET A 169 -3.56 4.52 -7.91
CA MET A 169 -2.48 5.24 -7.27
C MET A 169 -1.47 5.66 -8.32
N GLY A 170 -0.78 6.77 -8.08
CA GLY A 170 0.24 7.25 -8.98
C GLY A 170 0.94 8.49 -8.43
N TYR A 171 2.00 8.88 -9.09
CA TYR A 171 2.82 10.01 -8.70
C TYR A 171 2.54 11.22 -9.57
N VAL A 172 2.27 12.34 -8.93
CA VAL A 172 2.07 13.64 -9.58
C VAL A 172 2.99 14.70 -8.98
N PRO A 173 3.17 15.87 -9.62
CA PRO A 173 3.98 16.95 -9.05
C PRO A 173 3.52 17.30 -7.63
N TYR A 174 4.49 17.39 -6.72
CA TYR A 174 4.22 17.82 -5.34
C TYR A 174 3.99 19.33 -5.29
N GLU A 175 2.76 19.74 -4.97
CA GLU A 175 2.39 21.16 -4.90
C GLU A 175 2.77 21.84 -3.59
N GLY A 176 3.02 21.05 -2.53
CA GLY A 176 3.23 21.54 -1.17
C GLY A 176 1.93 21.96 -0.50
N HIS A 177 1.63 21.45 0.67
CA HIS A 177 0.47 21.84 1.49
C HIS A 177 0.96 22.27 2.86
#